data_941cf91def610620ecb2fb4adb8a046b
#
_entry.id   941cf91def610620ecb2fb4adb8a046b
#
_cell.length_a   1.000
_cell.length_b   1.000
_cell.length_c   1.000
_cell.angle_alpha   90.00
_cell.angle_beta   90.00
_cell.angle_gamma   90.00
#
_symmetry.space_group_name_H-M   'P 1'
#
loop_
_entity.id
_entity.type
_entity.pdbx_description
1 polymer ?
#
loop_
_entity_poly.entity_id
_entity_poly.type
_entity_poly.pdbx_seq_one_letter_code
_entity_poly.pdbx_strand_id
1 'polypeptide(L)'
;QRGYDEPIFLNTKGELSEGATTNLFFVSGKKLFTPALSCGLLDGILRQYLLKNYQVEECIIKPEQVSDFDEMFVTNSLLGIMPICRLGEHKFTRRTITNQLMQTYSEI
;
A
#
# COMPACT_ATOMS: atom_id res chain seq x y z
N GLN A 1 -0.31 19.56 1.47
CA GLN A 1 -1.26 18.48 1.70
C GLN A 1 -0.57 17.23 2.23
N ARG A 2 -1.06 16.74 3.27
CA ARG A 2 -0.59 15.49 3.83
C ARG A 2 -1.29 14.33 3.16
N GLY A 3 -0.70 13.17 3.21
CA GLY A 3 -1.34 11.98 2.73
C GLY A 3 -2.42 11.51 3.69
N TYR A 4 -2.97 10.36 3.36
CA TYR A 4 -3.96 9.70 4.19
C TYR A 4 -3.33 9.27 5.51
N ASP A 5 -4.10 9.33 6.58
CA ASP A 5 -3.61 9.05 7.93
C ASP A 5 -4.55 8.07 8.63
N GLU A 6 -4.05 6.91 8.95
CA GLU A 6 -4.79 5.92 9.73
C GLU A 6 -3.83 4.93 10.39
N PRO A 7 -4.29 4.21 11.41
CA PRO A 7 -3.44 3.20 12.05
C PRO A 7 -3.07 2.08 11.09
N ILE A 8 -1.82 1.65 11.15
CA ILE A 8 -1.33 0.51 10.39
C ILE A 8 -1.09 -0.63 11.37
N PHE A 9 -1.63 -1.79 11.07
CA PHE A 9 -1.57 -2.93 11.97
C PHE A 9 -0.49 -3.93 11.58
N LEU A 10 0.11 -4.52 12.58
CA LEU A 10 1.04 -5.63 12.42
C LEU A 10 0.32 -6.91 12.83
N ASN A 11 0.72 -8.03 12.23
CA ASN A 11 0.21 -9.31 12.68
C ASN A 11 1.01 -9.77 13.90
N THR A 12 0.72 -10.98 14.42
CA THR A 12 1.36 -11.48 15.63
C THR A 12 2.85 -11.74 15.46
N LYS A 13 3.34 -11.79 14.22
CA LYS A 13 4.76 -11.97 13.92
C LYS A 13 5.48 -10.65 13.70
N GLY A 14 4.82 -9.52 13.91
CA GLY A 14 5.41 -8.21 13.68
C GLY A 14 5.52 -7.80 12.24
N GLU A 15 4.79 -8.47 11.35
CA GLU A 15 4.79 -8.16 9.92
C GLU A 15 3.67 -7.20 9.60
N LEU A 16 3.89 -6.30 8.62
CA LEU A 16 2.87 -5.37 8.19
C LEU A 16 1.69 -6.14 7.60
N SER A 17 0.49 -5.73 7.95
CA SER A 17 -0.72 -6.40 7.54
C SER A 17 -1.63 -5.47 6.74
N GLU A 18 -2.33 -4.57 7.42
CA GLU A 18 -3.30 -3.70 6.77
C GLU A 18 -3.54 -2.47 7.63
N GLY A 19 -4.23 -1.46 7.05
CA GLY A 19 -4.74 -0.35 7.83
C GLY A 19 -6.08 -0.70 8.43
N ALA A 20 -6.66 0.23 9.18
CA ALA A 20 -7.95 -0.01 9.84
C ALA A 20 -9.04 -0.38 8.82
N THR A 21 -9.05 0.28 7.66
CA THR A 21 -10.05 0.04 6.62
C THR A 21 -9.40 -0.10 5.24
N THR A 22 -8.09 -0.29 5.18
CA THR A 22 -7.35 -0.22 3.92
C THR A 22 -6.39 -1.39 3.77
N ASN A 23 -5.98 -1.64 2.54
CA ASN A 23 -4.86 -2.52 2.24
C ASN A 23 -3.64 -1.68 1.91
N LEU A 24 -2.45 -2.22 2.17
CA LEU A 24 -1.20 -1.49 2.01
C LEU A 24 -0.50 -1.89 0.72
N PHE A 25 0.09 -0.90 0.05
CA PHE A 25 0.91 -1.13 -1.13
C PHE A 25 2.18 -0.31 -1.04
N PHE A 26 3.26 -0.86 -1.53
CA PHE A 26 4.57 -0.21 -1.55
C PHE A 26 5.13 -0.25 -2.95
N VAL A 27 5.97 0.72 -3.28
CA VAL A 27 6.56 0.83 -4.61
C VAL A 27 8.07 0.92 -4.48
N SER A 28 8.76 0.13 -5.28
CA SER A 28 10.22 0.24 -5.43
C SER A 28 10.51 0.29 -6.92
N GLY A 29 11.05 1.43 -7.39
CA GLY A 29 11.20 1.65 -8.81
C GLY A 29 9.85 1.68 -9.49
N LYS A 30 9.58 0.69 -10.32
CA LYS A 30 8.28 0.54 -10.97
C LYS A 30 7.54 -0.70 -10.49
N LYS A 31 8.06 -1.38 -9.49
CA LYS A 31 7.46 -2.62 -8.98
C LYS A 31 6.56 -2.33 -7.79
N LEU A 32 5.45 -3.04 -7.75
CA LEU A 32 4.48 -2.92 -6.67
C LEU A 32 4.58 -4.13 -5.74
N PHE A 33 4.43 -3.86 -4.45
CA PHE A 33 4.50 -4.90 -3.41
C PHE A 33 3.33 -4.70 -2.45
N THR A 34 2.80 -5.81 -1.95
CA THR A 34 1.71 -5.74 -0.98
C THR A 34 1.85 -6.90 0.00
N PRO A 35 1.44 -6.72 1.27
CA PRO A 35 1.44 -7.83 2.20
C PRO A 35 0.58 -8.97 1.72
N ALA A 36 1.07 -10.20 1.90
CA ALA A 36 0.37 -11.39 1.48
C ALA A 36 -0.81 -11.69 2.40
N LEU A 37 -1.80 -12.41 1.90
CA LEU A 37 -2.95 -12.79 2.70
C LEU A 37 -2.56 -13.57 3.95
N SER A 38 -1.46 -14.32 3.89
CA SER A 38 -0.97 -15.07 5.05
C SER A 38 -0.58 -14.16 6.21
N CYS A 39 -0.43 -12.85 5.96
CA CYS A 39 -0.16 -11.89 7.03
C CYS A 39 -1.42 -11.52 7.82
N GLY A 40 -2.57 -12.08 7.45
CA GLY A 40 -3.80 -11.92 8.24
C GLY A 40 -4.60 -10.67 7.92
N LEU A 41 -4.77 -10.36 6.65
CA LEU A 41 -5.47 -9.16 6.22
C LEU A 41 -6.72 -9.53 5.41
N LEU A 42 -7.61 -8.56 5.23
CA LEU A 42 -8.75 -8.72 4.35
C LEU A 42 -8.33 -8.49 2.91
N ASP A 43 -8.86 -9.34 2.01
CA ASP A 43 -8.55 -9.23 0.59
C ASP A 43 -9.57 -8.28 -0.05
N GLY A 44 -9.30 -6.98 0.06
CA GLY A 44 -10.24 -5.97 -0.44
C GLY A 44 -10.43 -6.01 -1.95
N ILE A 45 -11.55 -5.46 -2.40
CA ILE A 45 -11.91 -5.50 -3.82
C ILE A 45 -10.89 -4.72 -4.66
N LEU A 46 -10.47 -3.55 -4.20
CA LEU A 46 -9.49 -2.77 -4.94
C LEU A 46 -8.11 -3.43 -4.91
N ARG A 47 -7.77 -4.10 -3.82
CA ARG A 47 -6.55 -4.88 -3.75
C ARG A 47 -6.56 -5.97 -4.83
N GLN A 48 -7.68 -6.68 -4.96
CA GLN A 48 -7.83 -7.72 -5.97
C GLN A 48 -7.71 -7.13 -7.38
N TYR A 49 -8.31 -5.96 -7.59
CA TYR A 49 -8.22 -5.28 -8.88
C TYR A 49 -6.77 -4.99 -9.27
N LEU A 50 -5.99 -4.47 -8.33
CA LEU A 50 -4.58 -4.16 -8.61
C LEU A 50 -3.77 -5.42 -8.85
N LEU A 51 -4.01 -6.47 -8.09
CA LEU A 51 -3.31 -7.75 -8.29
C LEU A 51 -3.62 -8.35 -9.65
N LYS A 52 -4.85 -8.17 -10.12
CA LYS A 52 -5.28 -8.74 -11.40
C LYS A 52 -4.75 -7.95 -12.58
N ASN A 53 -4.68 -6.62 -12.46
CA ASN A 53 -4.41 -5.76 -13.60
C ASN A 53 -2.98 -5.22 -13.66
N TYR A 54 -2.21 -5.40 -12.60
CA TYR A 54 -0.83 -4.91 -12.53
C TYR A 54 0.07 -5.99 -11.98
N GLN A 55 1.35 -5.83 -12.22
CA GLN A 55 2.33 -6.77 -11.69
C GLN A 55 2.65 -6.39 -10.26
N VAL A 56 2.07 -7.11 -9.32
CA VAL A 56 2.21 -6.85 -7.89
C VAL A 56 2.78 -8.11 -7.24
N GLU A 57 3.80 -7.94 -6.43
CA GLU A 57 4.36 -9.06 -5.68
C GLU A 57 3.78 -9.08 -4.28
N GLU A 58 3.15 -10.20 -3.91
CA GLU A 58 2.67 -10.40 -2.55
C GLU A 58 3.83 -10.95 -1.73
N CYS A 59 4.11 -10.30 -0.61
CA CYS A 59 5.27 -10.68 0.17
C CYS A 59 5.07 -10.31 1.63
N ILE A 60 6.06 -10.66 2.46
CA ILE A 60 6.08 -10.29 3.87
C ILE A 60 6.93 -9.03 4.00
N ILE A 61 6.36 -7.99 4.59
CA ILE A 61 7.05 -6.72 4.77
C ILE A 61 7.07 -6.39 6.25
N LYS A 62 8.26 -6.18 6.79
CA LYS A 62 8.44 -5.80 8.19
C LYS A 62 8.67 -4.31 8.30
N PRO A 63 8.38 -3.71 9.48
CA PRO A 63 8.52 -2.26 9.63
C PRO A 63 9.90 -1.74 9.27
N GLU A 64 10.95 -2.50 9.56
CA GLU A 64 12.31 -2.05 9.26
C GLU A 64 12.61 -2.03 7.76
N GLN A 65 11.76 -2.66 6.94
CA GLN A 65 11.96 -2.69 5.49
C GLN A 65 11.24 -1.54 4.78
N VAL A 66 10.45 -0.78 5.50
CA VAL A 66 9.65 0.30 4.89
C VAL A 66 10.54 1.32 4.19
N SER A 67 11.71 1.60 4.75
CA SER A 67 12.61 2.59 4.15
C SER A 67 13.24 2.11 2.84
N ASP A 68 13.07 0.85 2.48
CA ASP A 68 13.58 0.33 1.21
C ASP A 68 12.67 0.69 0.04
N PHE A 69 11.48 1.22 0.32
CA PHE A 69 10.51 1.54 -0.73
C PHE A 69 10.48 3.02 -1.02
N ASP A 70 10.17 3.35 -2.27
CA ASP A 70 10.13 4.73 -2.75
C ASP A 70 8.81 5.42 -2.49
N GLU A 71 7.72 4.64 -2.53
CA GLU A 71 6.37 5.17 -2.37
C GLU A 71 5.54 4.20 -1.55
N MET A 72 4.51 4.74 -0.93
CA MET A 72 3.52 3.93 -0.23
C MET A 72 2.15 4.49 -0.49
N PHE A 73 1.18 3.62 -0.71
CA PHE A 73 -0.22 4.05 -0.79
C PHE A 73 -1.09 2.99 -0.14
N VAL A 74 -2.31 3.39 0.15
CA VAL A 74 -3.30 2.47 0.69
C VAL A 74 -4.51 2.47 -0.23
N THR A 75 -5.29 1.39 -0.17
CA THR A 75 -6.45 1.24 -1.02
C THR A 75 -7.68 0.96 -0.18
N ASN A 76 -8.81 1.51 -0.63
CA ASN A 76 -10.10 1.32 0.00
C ASN A 76 -11.15 1.41 -1.11
N SER A 77 -12.10 0.46 -1.13
CA SER A 77 -13.06 0.38 -2.24
C SER A 77 -13.96 1.62 -2.33
N LEU A 78 -14.13 2.35 -1.22
CA LEU A 78 -14.92 3.58 -1.23
C LEU A 78 -14.09 4.80 -1.57
N LEU A 79 -12.87 4.88 -1.03
CA LEU A 79 -12.03 6.06 -1.15
C LEU A 79 -11.00 5.97 -2.27
N GLY A 80 -10.79 4.78 -2.81
CA GLY A 80 -9.84 4.59 -3.89
C GLY A 80 -8.42 4.42 -3.41
N ILE A 81 -7.49 4.99 -4.16
CA ILE A 81 -6.06 4.91 -3.90
C ILE A 81 -5.62 6.20 -3.24
N MET A 82 -4.96 6.10 -2.10
CA MET A 82 -4.55 7.27 -1.33
C MET A 82 -3.09 7.18 -0.98
N PRO A 83 -2.29 8.21 -1.34
CA PRO A 83 -0.86 8.18 -1.04
C PRO A 83 -0.61 8.35 0.45
N ILE A 84 0.45 7.71 0.93
CA ILE A 84 0.91 7.85 2.30
C ILE A 84 2.20 8.66 2.26
N CYS A 85 2.24 9.75 3.04
CA CYS A 85 3.41 10.60 3.09
C CYS A 85 4.47 10.09 4.04
N ARG A 86 4.06 9.36 5.05
CA ARG A 86 4.98 8.96 6.10
C ARG A 86 4.45 7.74 6.85
N LEU A 87 5.36 6.84 7.19
CA LEU A 87 5.05 5.71 8.05
C LEU A 87 6.15 5.63 9.10
N GLY A 88 5.77 5.78 10.37
CA GLY A 88 6.75 5.92 11.43
C GLY A 88 7.60 7.15 11.19
N GLU A 89 8.91 6.97 11.13
CA GLU A 89 9.82 8.07 10.87
C GLU A 89 10.25 8.18 9.41
N HIS A 90 9.81 7.24 8.58
CA HIS A 90 10.18 7.25 7.17
C HIS A 90 9.19 8.10 6.36
N LYS A 91 9.72 9.04 5.60
CA LYS A 91 8.91 9.91 4.74
C LYS A 91 9.02 9.44 3.30
N PHE A 92 7.87 9.37 2.64
CA PHE A 92 7.80 9.03 1.22
C PHE A 92 7.60 10.33 0.44
N THR A 93 8.63 10.74 -0.30
CA THR A 93 8.56 11.99 -1.05
C THR A 93 8.18 11.77 -2.50
N ARG A 94 8.32 10.53 -2.99
CA ARG A 94 8.01 10.19 -4.37
C ARG A 94 6.57 9.69 -4.47
N ARG A 95 5.87 10.08 -5.53
CA ARG A 95 4.50 9.66 -5.76
C ARG A 95 4.23 9.33 -7.23
N THR A 96 5.27 9.08 -8.01
CA THR A 96 5.14 8.92 -9.45
C THR A 96 4.19 7.80 -9.84
N ILE A 97 4.45 6.60 -9.32
CA ILE A 97 3.63 5.44 -9.64
C ILE A 97 2.27 5.56 -8.97
N THR A 98 2.24 6.03 -7.72
CA THR A 98 0.99 6.21 -7.00
C THR A 98 0.05 7.14 -7.76
N ASN A 99 0.58 8.28 -8.25
CA ASN A 99 -0.24 9.24 -9.00
C ASN A 99 -0.74 8.65 -10.30
N GLN A 100 0.07 7.86 -11.00
CA GLN A 100 -0.36 7.20 -12.21
C GLN A 100 -1.53 6.24 -11.95
N LEU A 101 -1.43 5.48 -10.87
CA LEU A 101 -2.49 4.53 -10.51
C LEU A 101 -3.76 5.27 -10.10
N MET A 102 -3.62 6.37 -9.35
CA MET A 102 -4.77 7.17 -8.96
C MET A 102 -5.51 7.70 -10.17
N GLN A 103 -4.79 8.20 -11.16
CA GLN A 103 -5.42 8.74 -12.35
C GLN A 103 -6.08 7.63 -13.16
N THR A 104 -5.40 6.52 -13.36
CA THR A 104 -5.94 5.40 -14.12
C THR A 104 -7.20 4.86 -13.47
N TYR A 105 -7.19 4.70 -12.16
CA TYR A 105 -8.35 4.18 -11.45
C TYR A 105 -9.54 5.13 -11.55
N SER A 106 -9.30 6.43 -11.49
CA SER A 106 -10.39 7.41 -11.54
C SER A 106 -11.06 7.48 -12.91
N GLU A 107 -10.43 6.91 -13.95
CA GLU A 107 -10.97 6.90 -15.30
C GLU A 107 -11.79 5.66 -15.62
N ILE A 108 -11.92 4.75 -14.68
CA ILE A 108 -12.64 3.50 -14.89
C ILE A 108 -14.14 3.67 -14.78
#